data_e39b00b23be0d8cff5c13bf252704f44
#
_entry.id   e39b00b23be0d8cff5c13bf252704f44
#
_cell.length_a   1.000
_cell.length_b   1.000
_cell.length_c   1.000
_cell.angle_alpha   90.00
_cell.angle_beta   90.00
_cell.angle_gamma   90.00
#
_symmetry.space_group_name_H-M   'P 1'
#
loop_
_entity.id
_entity.type
_entity.pdbx_description
1 polymer ?
#
loop_
_entity_poly.entity_id
_entity_poly.type
_entity_poly.pdbx_seq_one_letter_code
_entity_poly.pdbx_strand_id
1 'polypeptide(L)'
;MADFINTIERAIIDQLRTDFTGFTVFGQYPSQVDVTYPCIVVEQIANGMDTNFMGQNVTFGASATEKTGEIYGLGFRFSVMVNKASEKSITPDGGGGAEVYKQRRLLNWAMLNIANTLMDITFDASKVQVIERRFNGFTDVGYMSELELWGSSATMAVSFENYR
;
A
#
# COMPACT_ATOMS: atom_id res chain seq x y z
N MET A 1 -9.23 -7.54 22.37
CA MET A 1 -8.77 -8.13 21.09
C MET A 1 -8.03 -7.04 20.32
N ALA A 2 -6.82 -7.32 19.89
CA ALA A 2 -6.05 -6.34 19.11
C ALA A 2 -6.61 -6.23 17.69
N ASP A 3 -6.73 -5.00 17.20
CA ASP A 3 -7.22 -4.71 15.85
C ASP A 3 -6.03 -4.66 14.86
N PHE A 4 -5.48 -5.82 14.58
CA PHE A 4 -4.30 -5.94 13.71
C PHE A 4 -4.58 -5.50 12.27
N ILE A 5 -5.78 -5.74 11.76
CA ILE A 5 -6.18 -5.41 10.39
C ILE A 5 -6.10 -3.91 10.18
N ASN A 6 -6.81 -3.14 11.00
CA ASN A 6 -6.79 -1.68 10.91
C ASN A 6 -5.43 -1.08 11.29
N THR A 7 -4.66 -1.76 12.13
CA THR A 7 -3.30 -1.33 12.47
C THR A 7 -2.36 -1.40 11.25
N ILE A 8 -2.42 -2.50 10.50
CA ILE A 8 -1.62 -2.67 9.27
C ILE A 8 -2.06 -1.68 8.19
N GLU A 9 -3.37 -1.58 7.94
CA GLU A 9 -3.91 -0.65 6.95
C GLU A 9 -3.52 0.81 7.26
N ARG A 10 -3.68 1.23 8.50
CA ARG A 10 -3.32 2.58 8.94
C ARG A 10 -1.82 2.85 8.76
N ALA A 11 -0.97 1.90 9.13
CA ALA A 11 0.48 2.05 8.95
C ALA A 11 0.85 2.25 7.47
N ILE A 12 0.22 1.51 6.56
CA ILE A 12 0.42 1.66 5.12
C ILE A 12 -0.03 3.04 4.64
N ILE A 13 -1.24 3.46 5.01
CA ILE A 13 -1.80 4.76 4.61
C ILE A 13 -0.96 5.91 5.13
N ASP A 14 -0.55 5.88 6.39
CA ASP A 14 0.24 6.94 7.02
C ASP A 14 1.64 7.03 6.39
N GLN A 15 2.26 5.90 6.05
CA GLN A 15 3.54 5.88 5.35
C GLN A 15 3.41 6.47 3.95
N LEU A 16 2.39 6.08 3.19
CA LEU A 16 2.15 6.65 1.87
C LEU A 16 1.86 8.16 1.93
N ARG A 17 1.13 8.64 2.92
CA ARG A 17 0.92 10.08 3.13
C ARG A 17 2.20 10.84 3.42
N THR A 18 3.12 10.22 4.16
CA THR A 18 4.42 10.80 4.49
C THR A 18 5.31 10.90 3.26
N ASP A 19 5.37 9.83 2.45
CA ASP A 19 6.30 9.74 1.32
C ASP A 19 5.78 10.45 0.06
N PHE A 20 4.45 10.57 -0.08
CA PHE A 20 3.80 11.12 -1.27
C PHE A 20 3.18 12.50 -1.02
N THR A 21 3.99 13.46 -0.61
CA THR A 21 3.55 14.86 -0.51
C THR A 21 3.05 15.37 -1.86
N GLY A 22 1.87 15.97 -1.88
CA GLY A 22 1.21 16.42 -3.11
C GLY A 22 0.29 15.39 -3.78
N PHE A 23 0.23 14.15 -3.24
CA PHE A 23 -0.80 13.18 -3.57
C PHE A 23 -1.84 13.11 -2.46
N THR A 24 -3.08 12.89 -2.82
CA THR A 24 -4.13 12.57 -1.85
C THR A 24 -4.19 11.05 -1.68
N VAL A 25 -4.05 10.56 -0.45
CA VAL A 25 -4.11 9.12 -0.14
C VAL A 25 -5.44 8.81 0.52
N PHE A 26 -6.26 7.99 -0.15
CA PHE A 26 -7.57 7.54 0.32
C PHE A 26 -7.48 6.11 0.84
N GLY A 27 -8.09 5.84 1.99
CA GLY A 27 -8.24 4.49 2.55
C GLY A 27 -9.42 3.68 1.98
N GLN A 28 -10.16 4.25 1.04
CA GLN A 28 -11.24 3.62 0.28
C GLN A 28 -11.53 4.47 -0.95
N TYR A 29 -12.26 3.91 -1.93
CA TYR A 29 -12.65 4.72 -3.08
C TYR A 29 -13.52 5.90 -2.64
N PRO A 30 -13.09 7.14 -2.91
CA PRO A 30 -13.89 8.33 -2.63
C PRO A 30 -15.09 8.39 -3.57
N SER A 31 -16.12 9.16 -3.20
CA SER A 31 -17.17 9.52 -4.15
C SER A 31 -16.58 10.32 -5.32
N GLN A 32 -17.19 10.21 -6.50
CA GLN A 32 -16.67 10.92 -7.70
C GLN A 32 -16.56 12.43 -7.51
N VAL A 33 -17.33 13.02 -6.59
CA VAL A 33 -17.34 14.46 -6.30
C VAL A 33 -16.14 14.88 -5.46
N ASP A 34 -15.57 13.94 -4.68
CA ASP A 34 -14.54 14.27 -3.69
C ASP A 34 -13.13 13.86 -4.12
N VAL A 35 -12.96 13.39 -5.37
CA VAL A 35 -11.65 12.95 -5.86
C VAL A 35 -10.74 14.12 -6.15
N THR A 36 -9.59 14.14 -5.49
CA THR A 36 -8.51 15.12 -5.73
C THR A 36 -7.32 14.41 -6.36
N TYR A 37 -6.85 14.90 -7.48
CA TYR A 37 -5.71 14.33 -8.22
C TYR A 37 -4.43 15.15 -8.02
N PRO A 38 -3.25 14.52 -8.05
CA PRO A 38 -3.04 13.08 -8.17
C PRO A 38 -3.41 12.34 -6.88
N CYS A 39 -3.85 11.09 -6.98
CA CYS A 39 -4.25 10.34 -5.80
C CYS A 39 -3.77 8.89 -5.81
N ILE A 40 -3.72 8.33 -4.60
CA ILE A 40 -3.48 6.92 -4.33
C ILE A 40 -4.67 6.41 -3.53
N VAL A 41 -5.31 5.36 -4.01
CA VAL A 41 -6.39 4.68 -3.28
C VAL A 41 -5.86 3.36 -2.74
N VAL A 42 -5.99 3.18 -1.43
CA VAL A 42 -5.65 1.94 -0.74
C VAL A 42 -6.94 1.21 -0.42
N GLU A 43 -7.08 -0.01 -0.92
CA GLU A 43 -8.28 -0.80 -0.76
C GLU A 43 -7.92 -2.18 -0.20
N GLN A 44 -8.57 -2.58 0.88
CA GLN A 44 -8.46 -3.96 1.35
C GLN A 44 -9.33 -4.86 0.47
N ILE A 45 -8.70 -5.83 -0.20
CA ILE A 45 -9.38 -6.72 -1.15
C ILE A 45 -9.56 -8.14 -0.63
N ALA A 46 -8.79 -8.54 0.38
CA ALA A 46 -8.88 -9.85 0.98
C ALA A 46 -8.45 -9.84 2.44
N ASN A 47 -9.08 -10.68 3.25
CA ASN A 47 -8.65 -11.03 4.58
C ASN A 47 -8.99 -12.50 4.85
N GLY A 48 -8.20 -13.17 5.68
CA GLY A 48 -8.45 -14.54 6.06
C GLY A 48 -7.21 -15.22 6.64
N MET A 49 -7.39 -16.43 7.12
CA MET A 49 -6.26 -17.23 7.55
C MET A 49 -5.37 -17.62 6.38
N ASP A 50 -4.06 -17.66 6.60
CA ASP A 50 -3.12 -18.18 5.62
C ASP A 50 -3.45 -19.66 5.35
N THR A 51 -3.58 -20.01 4.07
CA THR A 51 -3.97 -21.38 3.65
C THR A 51 -2.97 -22.43 4.06
N ASN A 52 -1.70 -22.08 4.26
CA ASN A 52 -0.66 -23.00 4.72
C ASN A 52 -0.84 -23.40 6.19
N PHE A 53 -1.59 -22.63 6.97
CA PHE A 53 -1.82 -22.84 8.40
C PHE A 53 -3.31 -22.95 8.76
N MET A 54 -4.16 -23.10 7.77
CA MET A 54 -5.62 -23.16 7.99
C MET A 54 -6.00 -24.35 8.87
N GLY A 55 -6.69 -24.07 9.95
CA GLY A 55 -7.15 -25.07 10.91
C GLY A 55 -6.10 -25.55 11.92
N GLN A 56 -4.89 -24.98 11.92
CA GLN A 56 -3.84 -25.28 12.88
C GLN A 56 -3.55 -24.08 13.76
N ASN A 57 -3.46 -24.33 15.08
CA ASN A 57 -2.90 -23.34 15.99
C ASN A 57 -1.38 -23.38 15.87
N VAL A 58 -0.77 -22.22 15.72
CA VAL A 58 0.69 -22.06 15.69
C VAL A 58 1.14 -21.43 17.00
N THR A 59 2.21 -21.91 17.57
CA THR A 59 2.81 -21.34 18.78
C THR A 59 3.94 -20.41 18.37
N PHE A 60 3.87 -19.17 18.82
CA PHE A 60 4.86 -18.12 18.55
C PHE A 60 5.65 -17.79 19.83
N GLY A 61 6.94 -17.57 19.68
CA GLY A 61 7.86 -17.27 20.76
C GLY A 61 8.52 -18.49 21.35
N ALA A 62 9.48 -18.27 22.21
CA ALA A 62 10.22 -19.30 22.93
C ALA A 62 10.03 -19.14 24.44
N SER A 63 9.77 -20.24 25.13
CA SER A 63 9.66 -20.32 26.60
C SER A 63 8.42 -19.64 27.21
N ALA A 64 8.55 -18.95 28.33
CA ALA A 64 7.46 -18.48 29.19
C ALA A 64 6.51 -17.43 28.56
N THR A 65 6.81 -16.95 27.36
CA THR A 65 6.00 -15.95 26.63
C THR A 65 5.35 -16.52 25.37
N GLU A 66 5.28 -17.82 25.24
CA GLU A 66 4.63 -18.46 24.09
C GLU A 66 3.17 -18.01 23.98
N LYS A 67 2.79 -17.64 22.77
CA LYS A 67 1.42 -17.29 22.40
C LYS A 67 0.91 -18.27 21.38
N THR A 68 -0.33 -18.68 21.52
CA THR A 68 -1.00 -19.52 20.55
C THR A 68 -1.89 -18.66 19.67
N GLY A 69 -1.83 -18.85 18.37
CA GLY A 69 -2.61 -18.07 17.42
C GLY A 69 -2.58 -18.67 16.03
N GLU A 70 -2.92 -17.86 15.09
CA GLU A 70 -3.01 -18.20 13.66
C GLU A 70 -2.17 -17.23 12.85
N ILE A 71 -1.71 -17.68 11.69
CA ILE A 71 -1.18 -16.78 10.68
C ILE A 71 -2.37 -16.29 9.85
N TYR A 72 -2.51 -14.99 9.76
CA TYR A 72 -3.61 -14.33 9.07
C TYR A 72 -3.07 -13.54 7.88
N GLY A 73 -3.78 -13.57 6.77
CA GLY A 73 -3.39 -12.88 5.54
C GLY A 73 -4.30 -11.70 5.22
N LEU A 74 -3.71 -10.60 4.79
CA LEU A 74 -4.41 -9.44 4.24
C LEU A 74 -3.96 -9.18 2.81
N GLY A 75 -4.91 -8.84 1.95
CA GLY A 75 -4.64 -8.36 0.60
C GLY A 75 -5.03 -6.89 0.46
N PHE A 76 -4.15 -6.11 -0.13
CA PHE A 76 -4.39 -4.70 -0.45
C PHE A 76 -4.22 -4.45 -1.94
N ARG A 77 -5.06 -3.59 -2.49
CA ARG A 77 -4.91 -3.00 -3.81
C ARG A 77 -4.53 -1.54 -3.67
N PHE A 78 -3.58 -1.11 -4.47
CA PHE A 78 -3.13 0.27 -4.57
C PHE A 78 -3.44 0.77 -5.97
N SER A 79 -4.31 1.74 -6.10
CA SER A 79 -4.65 2.36 -7.37
C SER A 79 -4.09 3.77 -7.41
N VAL A 80 -3.30 4.08 -8.41
CA VAL A 80 -2.70 5.40 -8.61
C VAL A 80 -3.37 6.06 -9.79
N MET A 81 -3.79 7.30 -9.63
CA MET A 81 -4.45 8.07 -10.67
C MET A 81 -3.86 9.47 -10.78
N VAL A 82 -3.55 9.87 -12.00
CA VAL A 82 -2.96 11.16 -12.35
C VAL A 82 -3.78 11.79 -13.47
N ASN A 83 -4.29 12.99 -13.27
CA ASN A 83 -5.01 13.72 -14.31
C ASN A 83 -4.07 14.65 -15.09
N LYS A 84 -4.60 15.27 -16.13
CA LYS A 84 -3.86 16.19 -17.01
C LYS A 84 -3.25 17.38 -16.26
N ALA A 85 -3.91 17.87 -15.22
CA ALA A 85 -3.47 19.04 -14.44
C ALA A 85 -2.47 18.66 -13.34
N SER A 86 -2.32 17.37 -13.03
CA SER A 86 -1.40 16.91 -11.97
C SER A 86 0.05 17.14 -12.36
N GLU A 87 0.80 17.76 -11.46
CA GLU A 87 2.24 17.97 -11.64
C GLU A 87 2.98 17.90 -10.31
N LYS A 88 4.25 17.52 -10.36
CA LYS A 88 5.14 17.49 -9.21
C LYS A 88 6.58 17.80 -9.64
N SER A 89 7.22 18.66 -8.88
CA SER A 89 8.66 18.92 -9.03
C SER A 89 9.45 17.79 -8.38
N ILE A 90 10.31 17.15 -9.13
CA ILE A 90 11.10 15.99 -8.72
C ILE A 90 12.56 16.23 -9.12
N THR A 91 13.48 15.96 -8.19
CA THR A 91 14.91 15.95 -8.49
C THR A 91 15.30 14.52 -8.89
N PRO A 92 15.73 14.29 -10.15
CA PRO A 92 16.13 12.95 -10.58
C PRO A 92 17.37 12.43 -9.84
N ASP A 93 17.44 11.11 -9.63
CA ASP A 93 18.53 10.45 -8.91
C ASP A 93 19.91 10.54 -9.60
N GLY A 94 19.99 11.01 -10.80
CA GLY A 94 21.25 11.13 -11.56
C GLY A 94 21.98 12.47 -11.41
N GLY A 95 21.51 13.34 -10.53
CA GLY A 95 21.96 14.73 -10.44
C GLY A 95 21.34 15.60 -11.53
N GLY A 96 21.34 16.90 -11.32
CA GLY A 96 20.65 17.87 -12.16
C GLY A 96 19.65 18.69 -11.35
N GLY A 97 19.04 19.69 -11.96
CA GLY A 97 17.99 20.49 -11.35
C GLY A 97 16.68 19.73 -11.23
N ALA A 98 15.78 20.25 -10.38
CA ALA A 98 14.42 19.74 -10.28
C ALA A 98 13.68 19.85 -11.62
N GLU A 99 12.97 18.79 -12.00
CA GLU A 99 12.13 18.73 -13.19
C GLU A 99 10.67 18.57 -12.81
N VAL A 100 9.77 19.15 -13.60
CA VAL A 100 8.32 19.00 -13.39
C VAL A 100 7.82 17.75 -14.12
N TYR A 101 7.36 16.76 -13.35
CA TYR A 101 6.75 15.55 -13.88
C TYR A 101 5.25 15.75 -14.01
N LYS A 102 4.68 15.34 -15.15
CA LYS A 102 3.25 15.44 -15.50
C LYS A 102 2.76 14.13 -16.11
N GLN A 103 1.46 13.92 -16.03
CA GLN A 103 0.76 12.83 -16.74
C GLN A 103 1.45 11.46 -16.55
N ARG A 104 1.71 10.73 -17.63
CA ARG A 104 2.33 9.40 -17.61
C ARG A 104 3.69 9.38 -16.89
N ARG A 105 4.50 10.43 -17.05
CA ARG A 105 5.81 10.50 -16.37
C ARG A 105 5.67 10.59 -14.85
N LEU A 106 4.68 11.36 -14.40
CA LEU A 106 4.34 11.43 -12.98
C LEU A 106 3.79 10.11 -12.45
N LEU A 107 2.93 9.44 -13.24
CA LEU A 107 2.41 8.11 -12.88
C LEU A 107 3.54 7.08 -12.75
N ASN A 108 4.47 7.02 -13.70
CA ASN A 108 5.61 6.09 -13.66
C ASN A 108 6.49 6.32 -12.42
N TRP A 109 6.74 7.58 -12.09
CA TRP A 109 7.47 7.94 -10.88
C TRP A 109 6.72 7.47 -9.62
N ALA A 110 5.42 7.72 -9.55
CA ALA A 110 4.59 7.31 -8.42
C ALA A 110 4.58 5.79 -8.25
N MET A 111 4.39 5.03 -9.33
CA MET A 111 4.38 3.57 -9.30
C MET A 111 5.69 3.00 -8.73
N LEU A 112 6.84 3.49 -9.19
CA LEU A 112 8.15 3.05 -8.71
C LEU A 112 8.31 3.37 -7.22
N ASN A 113 7.96 4.58 -6.80
CA ASN A 113 8.13 5.00 -5.42
C ASN A 113 7.13 4.32 -4.47
N ILE A 114 5.90 4.05 -4.89
CA ILE A 114 4.96 3.24 -4.11
C ILE A 114 5.51 1.83 -3.91
N ALA A 115 6.04 1.19 -4.96
CA ALA A 115 6.65 -0.12 -4.83
C ALA A 115 7.80 -0.11 -3.80
N ASN A 116 8.68 0.87 -3.87
CA ASN A 116 9.78 1.02 -2.91
C ASN A 116 9.25 1.24 -1.48
N THR A 117 8.32 2.18 -1.28
CA THR A 117 7.71 2.41 0.04
C THR A 117 7.09 1.14 0.62
N LEU A 118 6.31 0.39 -0.18
CA LEU A 118 5.65 -0.83 0.28
C LEU A 118 6.62 -1.97 0.55
N MET A 119 7.73 -2.04 -0.16
CA MET A 119 8.80 -3.02 0.10
C MET A 119 9.59 -2.70 1.37
N ASP A 120 9.77 -1.41 1.68
CA ASP A 120 10.60 -0.94 2.78
C ASP A 120 9.82 -0.58 4.06
N ILE A 121 8.49 -0.50 3.99
CA ILE A 121 7.65 -0.15 5.14
C ILE A 121 7.94 -1.05 6.34
N THR A 122 8.09 -0.43 7.51
CA THR A 122 8.25 -1.14 8.78
C THR A 122 6.97 -1.05 9.59
N PHE A 123 6.57 -2.17 10.18
CA PHE A 123 5.43 -2.23 11.08
C PHE A 123 5.92 -2.25 12.54
N ASP A 124 5.18 -1.59 13.43
CA ASP A 124 5.50 -1.59 14.86
C ASP A 124 5.29 -2.99 15.45
N ALA A 125 6.38 -3.69 15.69
CA ALA A 125 6.38 -5.06 16.22
C ALA A 125 5.76 -5.18 17.61
N SER A 126 5.60 -4.06 18.36
CA SER A 126 4.88 -4.05 19.62
C SER A 126 3.36 -4.13 19.44
N LYS A 127 2.87 -3.80 18.25
CA LYS A 127 1.43 -3.80 17.91
C LYS A 127 1.03 -4.96 17.03
N VAL A 128 1.86 -5.28 16.04
CA VAL A 128 1.59 -6.35 15.09
C VAL A 128 2.88 -6.98 14.61
N GLN A 129 2.95 -8.29 14.63
CA GLN A 129 4.10 -9.04 14.09
C GLN A 129 3.81 -9.44 12.65
N VAL A 130 4.33 -8.70 11.71
CA VAL A 130 4.27 -9.05 10.28
C VAL A 130 5.35 -10.08 9.97
N ILE A 131 4.95 -11.19 9.36
CA ILE A 131 5.83 -12.33 9.01
C ILE A 131 6.35 -12.16 7.58
N GLU A 132 5.46 -11.88 6.65
CA GLU A 132 5.77 -11.81 5.23
C GLU A 132 4.95 -10.69 4.58
N ARG A 133 5.54 -10.09 3.57
CA ARG A 133 4.85 -9.23 2.62
C ARG A 133 5.27 -9.60 1.21
N ARG A 134 4.30 -9.63 0.31
CA ARG A 134 4.52 -9.92 -1.10
C ARG A 134 3.86 -8.83 -1.93
N PHE A 135 4.67 -8.05 -2.60
CA PHE A 135 4.21 -7.04 -3.54
C PHE A 135 4.14 -7.65 -4.94
N ASN A 136 2.96 -7.62 -5.54
CA ASN A 136 2.76 -7.96 -6.94
C ASN A 136 2.76 -6.65 -7.72
N GLY A 137 3.65 -6.50 -8.66
CA GLY A 137 3.91 -5.29 -9.42
C GLY A 137 2.65 -4.61 -10.00
N PHE A 138 2.83 -3.41 -10.48
CA PHE A 138 1.76 -2.67 -11.12
C PHE A 138 1.32 -3.32 -12.44
N THR A 139 0.03 -3.24 -12.72
CA THR A 139 -0.55 -3.59 -14.01
C THR A 139 -0.16 -2.56 -15.07
N ASP A 140 -0.49 -2.85 -16.32
CA ASP A 140 -0.28 -1.91 -17.41
C ASP A 140 -0.94 -0.56 -17.13
N VAL A 141 -0.28 0.49 -17.61
CA VAL A 141 -0.78 1.85 -17.52
C VAL A 141 -1.99 2.02 -18.44
N GLY A 142 -3.12 2.37 -17.85
CA GLY A 142 -4.35 2.70 -18.58
C GLY A 142 -4.54 4.21 -18.73
N TYR A 143 -5.14 4.62 -19.82
CA TYR A 143 -5.59 5.99 -20.04
C TYR A 143 -7.08 6.03 -20.34
N MET A 144 -7.81 6.79 -19.55
CA MET A 144 -9.24 7.05 -19.74
C MET A 144 -9.41 8.43 -20.37
N SER A 145 -9.68 8.46 -21.67
CA SER A 145 -9.76 9.70 -22.45
C SER A 145 -10.88 10.64 -22.01
N GLU A 146 -12.01 10.09 -21.60
CA GLU A 146 -13.16 10.89 -21.13
C GLU A 146 -12.87 11.71 -19.88
N LEU A 147 -12.02 11.18 -19.00
CA LEU A 147 -11.65 11.83 -17.74
C LEU A 147 -10.23 12.43 -17.79
N GLU A 148 -9.54 12.28 -18.90
CA GLU A 148 -8.12 12.66 -19.04
C GLU A 148 -7.24 12.12 -17.90
N LEU A 149 -7.48 10.84 -17.51
CA LEU A 149 -6.82 10.17 -16.40
C LEU A 149 -5.86 9.09 -16.88
N TRP A 150 -4.69 9.10 -16.28
CA TRP A 150 -3.73 7.98 -16.32
C TRP A 150 -3.83 7.21 -15.01
N GLY A 151 -3.90 5.89 -15.08
CA GLY A 151 -3.99 5.05 -13.89
C GLY A 151 -3.30 3.71 -14.03
N SER A 152 -2.95 3.14 -12.90
CA SER A 152 -2.45 1.78 -12.77
C SER A 152 -2.75 1.27 -11.37
N SER A 153 -2.75 -0.04 -11.18
CA SER A 153 -2.95 -0.65 -9.87
C SER A 153 -1.97 -1.78 -9.61
N ALA A 154 -1.67 -1.99 -8.33
CA ALA A 154 -0.88 -3.09 -7.83
C ALA A 154 -1.56 -3.74 -6.63
N THR A 155 -1.13 -4.94 -6.27
CA THR A 155 -1.59 -5.62 -5.07
C THR A 155 -0.43 -6.00 -4.16
N MET A 156 -0.69 -6.05 -2.87
CA MET A 156 0.24 -6.55 -1.86
C MET A 156 -0.49 -7.49 -0.92
N ALA A 157 0.13 -8.62 -0.63
CA ALA A 157 -0.29 -9.52 0.44
C ALA A 157 0.60 -9.34 1.67
N VAL A 158 0.00 -9.34 2.84
CA VAL A 158 0.69 -9.24 4.13
C VAL A 158 0.23 -10.38 5.02
N SER A 159 1.16 -11.18 5.53
CA SER A 159 0.88 -12.21 6.52
C SER A 159 1.39 -11.77 7.89
N PHE A 160 0.59 -11.97 8.92
CA PHE A 160 0.90 -11.55 10.28
C PHE A 160 0.40 -12.54 11.32
N GLU A 161 0.96 -12.48 12.52
CA GLU A 161 0.54 -13.27 13.66
C GLU A 161 -0.74 -12.71 14.28
N ASN A 162 -1.78 -13.51 14.38
CA ASN A 162 -3.04 -13.18 15.06
C ASN A 162 -3.15 -14.03 16.34
N TYR A 163 -2.90 -13.42 17.48
CA TYR A 163 -2.95 -14.09 18.78
C TYR A 163 -4.38 -14.19 19.32
N ARG A 164 -4.64 -15.29 19.99
CA ARG A 164 -5.86 -15.51 20.75
C ARG A 164 -5.65 -15.26 22.25
#